data_986e0ba82ebcebe4a7008a77985fc6c7
#
_entry.id   986e0ba82ebcebe4a7008a77985fc6c7
#
_cell.length_a   1.000
_cell.length_b   1.000
_cell.length_c   1.000
_cell.angle_alpha   90.00
_cell.angle_beta   90.00
_cell.angle_gamma   90.00
#
_symmetry.space_group_name_H-M   'P 1'
#
loop_
_entity.id
_entity.type
_entity.pdbx_description
1 polymer ?
#
loop_
_entity_poly.entity_id
_entity_poly.type
_entity_poly.pdbx_seq_one_letter_code
_entity_poly.pdbx_strand_id
1 'polypeptide(L)'
;MGKVIGGVLLGLILAFAGYAWLERQPADVRTEVDRNILTGSKTTTVQVGEAVTGLQNLNRLVVFRTYLMALTEAEECQFWGCPIKSSQALITPAYVNYFVDMSEMDEKSVSVEGNKMTIKMPRLMIERPNIDTRHQKFFNEGMWSDLTNADRRLEAKTRKAALTQLYRQAKQKFFVRLAKRQAASAVYSNARRMLNASGHRDVSLTVTY
;
A
#
# COMPACT_ATOMS: atom_id res chain seq x y z
N MET A 1 3.26 15.02 -67.43
CA MET A 1 2.24 15.09 -66.39
C MET A 1 1.82 13.72 -65.79
N GLY A 2 2.44 12.60 -66.18
CA GLY A 2 2.11 11.26 -65.72
C GLY A 2 2.72 10.75 -64.40
N LYS A 3 3.73 11.44 -63.85
CA LYS A 3 4.45 10.95 -62.65
C LYS A 3 3.87 11.39 -61.30
N VAL A 4 3.00 12.37 -61.26
CA VAL A 4 2.41 12.90 -59.99
C VAL A 4 1.14 12.11 -59.62
N ILE A 5 0.43 11.55 -60.61
CA ILE A 5 -0.84 10.81 -60.38
C ILE A 5 -0.57 9.45 -59.72
N GLY A 6 0.57 8.79 -60.01
CA GLY A 6 0.97 7.51 -59.41
C GLY A 6 1.26 7.58 -57.91
N GLY A 7 1.80 8.68 -57.43
CA GLY A 7 2.13 8.85 -56.00
C GLY A 7 0.91 9.06 -55.12
N VAL A 8 -0.10 9.77 -55.63
CA VAL A 8 -1.35 10.04 -54.86
C VAL A 8 -2.18 8.77 -54.75
N LEU A 9 -2.25 7.94 -55.78
CA LEU A 9 -2.96 6.65 -55.77
C LEU A 9 -2.29 5.65 -54.77
N LEU A 10 -0.97 5.59 -54.73
CA LEU A 10 -0.25 4.72 -53.82
C LEU A 10 -0.44 5.14 -52.35
N GLY A 11 -0.47 6.44 -52.07
CA GLY A 11 -0.74 6.98 -50.72
C GLY A 11 -2.16 6.67 -50.23
N LEU A 12 -3.15 6.75 -51.09
CA LEU A 12 -4.55 6.40 -50.77
C LEU A 12 -4.72 4.92 -50.49
N ILE A 13 -4.04 4.03 -51.23
CA ILE A 13 -4.13 2.57 -50.99
C ILE A 13 -3.48 2.20 -49.64
N LEU A 14 -2.35 2.83 -49.30
CA LEU A 14 -1.72 2.58 -47.98
C LEU A 14 -2.54 3.13 -46.84
N ALA A 15 -3.20 4.28 -46.98
CA ALA A 15 -4.09 4.81 -45.95
C ALA A 15 -5.34 3.94 -45.78
N PHE A 16 -5.89 3.39 -46.85
CA PHE A 16 -7.06 2.47 -46.78
C PHE A 16 -6.69 1.12 -46.18
N ALA A 17 -5.48 0.58 -46.47
CA ALA A 17 -4.98 -0.65 -45.89
C ALA A 17 -4.70 -0.49 -44.42
N GLY A 18 -4.16 0.68 -43.96
CA GLY A 18 -3.96 1.00 -42.55
C GLY A 18 -5.28 1.13 -41.79
N TYR A 19 -6.28 1.75 -42.37
CA TYR A 19 -7.60 1.89 -41.76
C TYR A 19 -8.32 0.52 -41.63
N ALA A 20 -8.27 -0.33 -42.66
CA ALA A 20 -8.85 -1.69 -42.63
C ALA A 20 -8.08 -2.62 -41.63
N TRP A 21 -6.83 -2.34 -41.35
CA TRP A 21 -6.05 -3.10 -40.33
C TRP A 21 -6.42 -2.68 -38.92
N LEU A 22 -6.71 -1.40 -38.68
CA LEU A 22 -7.17 -0.90 -37.38
C LEU A 22 -8.59 -1.44 -37.03
N GLU A 23 -9.42 -1.65 -38.00
CA GLU A 23 -10.80 -2.21 -37.82
C GLU A 23 -10.80 -3.73 -37.60
N ARG A 24 -9.69 -4.42 -37.89
CA ARG A 24 -9.53 -5.86 -37.72
C ARG A 24 -8.88 -6.29 -36.39
N GLN A 25 -8.69 -5.38 -35.45
CA GLN A 25 -8.43 -5.84 -34.08
C GLN A 25 -9.73 -6.36 -33.49
N PRO A 26 -9.88 -7.67 -33.32
CA PRO A 26 -11.04 -8.18 -32.62
C PRO A 26 -10.90 -7.68 -31.18
N ALA A 27 -11.75 -6.74 -30.80
CA ALA A 27 -12.11 -6.57 -29.42
C ALA A 27 -12.87 -7.86 -29.03
N ASP A 28 -12.11 -8.92 -28.74
CA ASP A 28 -12.65 -10.12 -28.11
C ASP A 28 -13.02 -9.79 -26.64
N VAL A 29 -13.94 -8.86 -26.52
CA VAL A 29 -14.85 -8.81 -25.38
C VAL A 29 -16.00 -9.74 -25.77
N ARG A 30 -15.81 -11.04 -25.57
CA ARG A 30 -16.92 -11.98 -25.54
C ARG A 30 -17.81 -11.62 -24.36
N THR A 31 -18.72 -10.71 -24.56
CA THR A 31 -19.97 -10.67 -23.82
C THR A 31 -20.78 -11.89 -24.27
N GLU A 32 -20.57 -13.03 -23.61
CA GLU A 32 -21.59 -14.08 -23.63
C GLU A 32 -22.83 -13.53 -22.93
N VAL A 33 -23.67 -12.87 -23.72
CA VAL A 33 -25.05 -12.59 -23.34
C VAL A 33 -25.81 -13.90 -23.50
N ASP A 34 -25.83 -14.70 -22.45
CA ASP A 34 -26.69 -15.87 -22.37
C ASP A 34 -28.15 -15.37 -22.31
N ARG A 35 -28.80 -15.39 -23.47
CA ARG A 35 -30.22 -15.05 -23.64
C ARG A 35 -31.08 -16.19 -23.13
N ASN A 36 -31.19 -16.38 -21.86
CA ASN A 36 -32.29 -17.12 -21.26
C ASN A 36 -33.48 -16.16 -21.03
N ILE A 37 -34.17 -15.86 -22.14
CA ILE A 37 -35.43 -15.13 -22.15
C ILE A 37 -36.55 -16.14 -21.79
N LEU A 38 -36.80 -16.38 -20.50
CA LEU A 38 -38.11 -16.85 -20.01
C LEU A 38 -38.30 -16.86 -18.49
N THR A 39 -37.31 -16.49 -17.70
CA THR A 39 -37.54 -16.24 -16.26
C THR A 39 -36.76 -15.00 -15.84
N GLY A 40 -37.46 -13.99 -15.31
CA GLY A 40 -36.93 -12.69 -14.98
C GLY A 40 -35.91 -12.65 -13.81
N SER A 41 -34.95 -13.58 -13.80
CA SER A 41 -33.84 -13.63 -12.90
C SER A 41 -32.57 -13.20 -13.66
N LYS A 42 -32.16 -11.94 -13.52
CA LYS A 42 -30.83 -11.47 -13.93
C LYS A 42 -29.81 -12.13 -13.01
N THR A 43 -29.24 -13.26 -13.40
CA THR A 43 -28.09 -13.84 -12.71
C THR A 43 -26.86 -12.99 -13.06
N THR A 44 -26.48 -12.11 -12.19
CA THR A 44 -25.27 -11.30 -12.32
C THR A 44 -24.08 -12.15 -11.91
N THR A 45 -23.35 -12.72 -12.86
CA THR A 45 -22.16 -13.51 -12.58
C THR A 45 -20.95 -12.59 -12.48
N VAL A 46 -20.49 -12.34 -11.27
CA VAL A 46 -19.21 -11.65 -11.04
C VAL A 46 -18.07 -12.65 -11.21
N GLN A 47 -17.15 -12.37 -12.12
CA GLN A 47 -15.98 -13.21 -12.28
C GLN A 47 -14.97 -12.91 -11.16
N VAL A 48 -14.77 -13.89 -10.26
CA VAL A 48 -13.85 -13.77 -9.10
C VAL A 48 -12.42 -13.42 -9.56
N GLY A 49 -11.95 -14.03 -10.65
CA GLY A 49 -10.61 -13.79 -11.19
C GLY A 49 -10.36 -12.32 -11.58
N GLU A 50 -11.35 -11.65 -12.19
CA GLU A 50 -11.24 -10.23 -12.55
C GLU A 50 -11.16 -9.34 -11.29
N ALA A 51 -11.98 -9.63 -10.29
CA ALA A 51 -11.96 -8.91 -9.03
C ALA A 51 -10.61 -9.07 -8.30
N VAL A 52 -10.06 -10.29 -8.26
CA VAL A 52 -8.75 -10.56 -7.67
C VAL A 52 -7.66 -9.82 -8.42
N THR A 53 -7.59 -9.93 -9.75
CA THR A 53 -6.60 -9.24 -10.59
C THR A 53 -6.67 -7.72 -10.40
N GLY A 54 -7.86 -7.15 -10.37
CA GLY A 54 -8.04 -5.72 -10.15
C GLY A 54 -7.55 -5.27 -8.76
N LEU A 55 -7.73 -6.08 -7.73
CA LEU A 55 -7.21 -5.80 -6.39
C LEU A 55 -5.71 -6.01 -6.29
N GLN A 56 -5.15 -7.05 -6.92
CA GLN A 56 -3.70 -7.30 -6.99
C GLN A 56 -2.94 -6.14 -7.63
N ASN A 57 -3.52 -5.48 -8.64
CA ASN A 57 -2.92 -4.31 -9.29
C ASN A 57 -2.70 -3.13 -8.34
N LEU A 58 -3.32 -3.12 -7.16
CA LEU A 58 -3.03 -2.14 -6.12
C LEU A 58 -1.67 -2.38 -5.46
N ASN A 59 -1.04 -3.55 -5.67
CA ASN A 59 0.24 -3.94 -5.08
C ASN A 59 0.30 -3.60 -3.57
N ARG A 60 1.28 -2.79 -3.17
CA ARG A 60 1.45 -2.33 -1.80
C ARG A 60 0.53 -1.14 -1.50
N LEU A 61 -0.58 -1.37 -0.79
CA LEU A 61 -1.53 -0.35 -0.39
C LEU A 61 -1.15 0.22 0.99
N VAL A 62 -0.59 1.43 1.02
CA VAL A 62 -0.37 2.17 2.27
C VAL A 62 -1.72 2.72 2.74
N VAL A 63 -2.22 2.22 3.86
CA VAL A 63 -3.58 2.48 4.36
C VAL A 63 -3.63 3.50 5.49
N PHE A 64 -2.53 3.62 6.24
CA PHE A 64 -2.45 4.53 7.37
C PHE A 64 -1.00 4.95 7.59
N ARG A 65 -0.79 6.22 7.94
CA ARG A 65 0.50 6.77 8.36
C ARG A 65 0.31 7.49 9.69
N THR A 66 1.22 7.28 10.63
CA THR A 66 1.24 8.01 11.89
C THR A 66 2.60 8.64 12.13
N TYR A 67 2.60 9.72 12.91
CA TYR A 67 3.81 10.38 13.39
C TYR A 67 3.96 10.05 14.87
N LEU A 68 5.08 9.45 15.24
CA LEU A 68 5.38 9.01 16.60
C LEU A 68 6.64 9.71 17.09
N MET A 69 6.76 9.86 18.40
CA MET A 69 7.97 10.35 19.04
C MET A 69 8.43 9.38 20.12
N ALA A 70 9.74 9.14 20.18
CA ALA A 70 10.38 8.43 21.28
C ALA A 70 11.30 9.40 22.02
N LEU A 71 11.18 9.39 23.33
CA LEU A 71 12.19 9.96 24.22
C LEU A 71 12.98 8.79 24.80
N THR A 72 14.28 8.81 24.57
CA THR A 72 15.20 7.77 25.08
C THR A 72 16.36 8.41 25.79
N GLU A 73 16.74 7.79 26.88
CA GLU A 73 17.87 8.22 27.69
C GLU A 73 18.87 7.07 27.78
N ALA A 74 20.14 7.39 27.77
CA ALA A 74 21.23 6.46 28.06
C ALA A 74 22.26 7.12 28.94
N GLU A 75 22.80 6.33 29.86
CA GLU A 75 23.90 6.71 30.74
C GLU A 75 25.07 5.80 30.48
N GLU A 76 26.26 6.34 30.62
CA GLU A 76 27.52 5.59 30.59
C GLU A 76 28.44 6.04 31.73
N CYS A 77 28.95 5.05 32.45
CA CYS A 77 29.93 5.26 33.50
C CYS A 77 31.33 5.00 32.96
N GLN A 78 32.28 5.89 33.23
CA GLN A 78 33.60 5.83 32.61
C GLN A 78 34.68 5.18 33.49
N PHE A 79 34.50 4.99 34.79
CA PHE A 79 35.49 4.39 35.68
C PHE A 79 34.84 3.45 36.70
N TRP A 80 35.68 2.58 37.27
CA TRP A 80 35.26 1.69 38.35
C TRP A 80 34.65 2.51 39.51
N GLY A 81 33.45 2.16 39.94
CA GLY A 81 32.72 2.90 40.95
C GLY A 81 31.83 4.05 40.40
N CYS A 82 31.86 4.33 39.09
CA CYS A 82 31.03 5.34 38.44
C CYS A 82 31.15 6.78 39.00
N PRO A 83 32.36 7.32 39.25
CA PRO A 83 32.51 8.69 39.74
C PRO A 83 32.15 9.75 38.67
N ILE A 84 32.21 9.38 37.39
CA ILE A 84 31.89 10.27 36.26
C ILE A 84 30.84 9.60 35.41
N LYS A 85 29.65 10.24 35.32
CA LYS A 85 28.54 9.84 34.48
C LYS A 85 28.45 10.76 33.27
N SER A 86 28.23 10.18 32.11
CA SER A 86 27.77 10.89 30.92
C SER A 86 26.34 10.42 30.62
N SER A 87 25.43 11.33 30.43
CA SER A 87 24.04 11.01 30.07
C SER A 87 23.64 11.70 28.75
N GLN A 88 22.84 11.04 28.00
CA GLN A 88 22.30 11.57 26.78
C GLN A 88 20.79 11.26 26.70
N ALA A 89 19.99 12.30 26.48
CA ALA A 89 18.59 12.15 26.13
C ALA A 89 18.38 12.48 24.64
N LEU A 90 17.58 11.68 23.96
CA LEU A 90 17.30 11.81 22.55
C LEU A 90 15.79 11.81 22.30
N ILE A 91 15.26 12.90 21.73
CA ILE A 91 13.93 12.94 21.17
C ILE A 91 14.01 12.56 19.68
N THR A 92 13.37 11.47 19.34
CA THR A 92 13.38 10.92 17.98
C THR A 92 11.95 10.88 17.42
N PRO A 93 11.58 11.83 16.56
CA PRO A 93 10.35 11.76 15.80
C PRO A 93 10.51 10.81 14.61
N ALA A 94 9.42 10.13 14.23
CA ALA A 94 9.42 9.22 13.08
C ALA A 94 8.04 9.07 12.48
N TYR A 95 7.99 8.83 11.17
CA TYR A 95 6.80 8.39 10.46
C TYR A 95 6.77 6.86 10.40
N VAL A 96 5.60 6.29 10.64
CA VAL A 96 5.36 4.85 10.49
C VAL A 96 4.20 4.63 9.54
N ASN A 97 4.44 3.86 8.48
CA ASN A 97 3.43 3.46 7.52
C ASN A 97 2.88 2.08 7.89
N TYR A 98 1.57 1.94 7.74
CA TYR A 98 0.86 0.67 7.79
C TYR A 98 0.38 0.36 6.39
N PHE A 99 0.62 -0.85 5.92
CA PHE A 99 0.26 -1.23 4.56
C PHE A 99 -0.23 -2.67 4.49
N VAL A 100 -0.94 -2.96 3.42
CA VAL A 100 -1.36 -4.31 3.05
C VAL A 100 -0.75 -4.60 1.69
N ASP A 101 -0.16 -5.77 1.55
CA ASP A 101 0.32 -6.26 0.26
C ASP A 101 -0.83 -6.97 -0.45
N MET A 102 -1.40 -6.28 -1.43
CA MET A 102 -2.53 -6.80 -2.19
C MET A 102 -2.11 -7.85 -3.22
N SER A 103 -0.81 -7.95 -3.55
CA SER A 103 -0.29 -9.00 -4.42
C SER A 103 -0.37 -10.39 -3.79
N GLU A 104 -0.49 -10.47 -2.45
CA GLU A 104 -0.72 -11.72 -1.71
C GLU A 104 -2.17 -12.26 -1.84
N MET A 105 -3.08 -11.51 -2.47
CA MET A 105 -4.45 -11.97 -2.70
C MET A 105 -4.48 -13.09 -3.74
N ASP A 106 -5.33 -14.07 -3.49
CA ASP A 106 -5.64 -15.18 -4.39
C ASP A 106 -7.16 -15.31 -4.60
N GLU A 107 -7.57 -16.26 -5.42
CA GLU A 107 -8.99 -16.52 -5.65
C GLU A 107 -9.75 -16.92 -4.38
N LYS A 108 -9.06 -17.51 -3.38
CA LYS A 108 -9.66 -17.88 -2.09
C LYS A 108 -9.89 -16.67 -1.19
N SER A 109 -9.24 -15.56 -1.50
CA SER A 109 -9.43 -14.28 -0.80
C SER A 109 -10.74 -13.59 -1.19
N VAL A 110 -11.40 -14.03 -2.25
CA VAL A 110 -12.67 -13.47 -2.72
C VAL A 110 -13.69 -14.60 -2.87
N SER A 111 -14.81 -14.49 -2.17
CA SER A 111 -15.95 -15.41 -2.32
C SER A 111 -17.18 -14.67 -2.81
N VAL A 112 -17.93 -15.30 -3.72
CA VAL A 112 -19.20 -14.78 -4.26
C VAL A 112 -20.29 -15.80 -4.03
N GLU A 113 -21.32 -15.41 -3.28
CA GLU A 113 -22.49 -16.23 -2.99
C GLU A 113 -23.75 -15.46 -3.43
N GLY A 114 -24.32 -15.84 -4.57
CA GLY A 114 -25.44 -15.12 -5.17
C GLY A 114 -25.06 -13.65 -5.42
N ASN A 115 -25.73 -12.74 -4.73
CA ASN A 115 -25.51 -11.29 -4.84
C ASN A 115 -24.60 -10.72 -3.73
N LYS A 116 -23.87 -11.57 -3.02
CA LYS A 116 -22.98 -11.17 -1.93
C LYS A 116 -21.53 -11.52 -2.26
N MET A 117 -20.67 -10.51 -2.26
CA MET A 117 -19.21 -10.66 -2.42
C MET A 117 -18.53 -10.42 -1.09
N THR A 118 -17.67 -11.32 -0.67
CA THR A 118 -16.86 -11.18 0.54
C THR A 118 -15.39 -11.19 0.16
N ILE A 119 -14.65 -10.16 0.60
CA ILE A 119 -13.21 -10.03 0.40
C ILE A 119 -12.52 -10.23 1.73
N LYS A 120 -11.64 -11.23 1.81
CA LYS A 120 -10.76 -11.48 2.95
C LYS A 120 -9.43 -10.76 2.72
N MET A 121 -9.09 -9.84 3.60
CA MET A 121 -7.88 -9.02 3.49
C MET A 121 -6.61 -9.82 3.82
N PRO A 122 -5.51 -9.57 3.11
CA PRO A 122 -4.18 -9.99 3.54
C PRO A 122 -3.80 -9.36 4.88
N ARG A 123 -2.72 -9.85 5.48
CA ARG A 123 -2.29 -9.33 6.79
C ARG A 123 -1.83 -7.88 6.69
N LEU A 124 -2.16 -7.11 7.74
CA LEU A 124 -1.63 -5.76 7.91
C LEU A 124 -0.15 -5.83 8.29
N MET A 125 0.68 -5.08 7.60
CA MET A 125 2.11 -4.95 7.86
C MET A 125 2.46 -3.56 8.36
N ILE A 126 3.50 -3.48 9.19
CA ILE A 126 4.00 -2.23 9.77
C ILE A 126 5.42 -2.03 9.24
N GLU A 127 5.65 -0.91 8.59
CA GLU A 127 6.97 -0.52 8.08
C GLU A 127 7.90 -0.13 9.23
N ARG A 128 9.20 -0.27 9.00
CA ARG A 128 10.18 0.27 9.95
C ARG A 128 9.99 1.77 10.11
N PRO A 129 10.08 2.31 11.34
CA PRO A 129 9.97 3.75 11.56
C PRO A 129 10.99 4.52 10.71
N ASN A 130 10.48 5.47 9.93
CA ASN A 130 11.30 6.39 9.15
C ASN A 130 11.58 7.62 10.01
N ILE A 131 12.80 7.71 10.52
CA ILE A 131 13.22 8.77 11.45
C ILE A 131 13.26 10.11 10.70
N ASP A 132 12.63 11.12 11.29
CA ASP A 132 12.77 12.51 10.86
C ASP A 132 14.00 13.14 11.53
N THR A 133 15.16 12.96 10.89
CA THR A 133 16.44 13.42 11.43
C THR A 133 16.53 14.95 11.59
N ARG A 134 15.72 15.71 10.83
CA ARG A 134 15.70 17.18 10.92
C ARG A 134 15.09 17.69 12.21
N HIS A 135 14.22 16.90 12.82
CA HIS A 135 13.50 17.25 14.05
C HIS A 135 13.98 16.44 15.25
N GLN A 136 15.08 15.70 15.12
CA GLN A 136 15.73 15.05 16.27
C GLN A 136 16.35 16.13 17.18
N LYS A 137 16.26 15.89 18.49
CA LYS A 137 16.88 16.76 19.50
C LYS A 137 17.70 15.91 20.44
N PHE A 138 18.98 16.28 20.57
CA PHE A 138 19.92 15.68 21.48
C PHE A 138 20.13 16.61 22.68
N PHE A 139 20.17 16.02 23.85
CA PHE A 139 20.50 16.69 25.10
C PHE A 139 21.60 15.88 25.74
N ASN A 140 22.79 16.44 25.82
CA ASN A 140 23.95 15.80 26.42
C ASN A 140 24.25 16.48 27.77
N GLU A 141 24.49 15.67 28.79
CA GLU A 141 24.88 16.15 30.11
C GLU A 141 26.15 15.37 30.56
N GLY A 142 27.19 16.11 30.93
CA GLY A 142 28.45 15.52 31.37
C GLY A 142 29.65 16.32 30.87
N MET A 143 30.62 16.57 31.78
CA MET A 143 31.75 17.48 31.56
C MET A 143 32.86 16.89 30.66
N TRP A 144 32.78 15.60 30.28
CA TRP A 144 33.83 14.88 29.56
C TRP A 144 33.37 14.24 28.25
N SER A 145 32.20 14.58 27.80
CA SER A 145 31.60 14.00 26.59
C SER A 145 32.44 14.28 25.33
N ASP A 146 33.02 15.48 25.23
CA ASP A 146 33.76 15.92 24.06
C ASP A 146 35.17 15.29 23.94
N LEU A 147 35.73 14.75 25.03
CA LEU A 147 37.08 14.20 25.06
C LEU A 147 37.16 12.68 24.87
N THR A 148 36.00 12.01 24.85
CA THR A 148 35.93 10.55 24.77
C THR A 148 34.97 10.11 23.67
N ASN A 149 35.16 8.89 23.11
CA ASN A 149 34.22 8.29 22.22
C ASN A 149 32.87 7.87 22.88
N ALA A 150 32.63 8.33 24.13
CA ALA A 150 31.42 8.03 24.90
C ALA A 150 30.16 8.53 24.18
N ASP A 151 30.20 9.73 23.61
CA ASP A 151 29.08 10.32 22.88
C ASP A 151 28.61 9.47 21.71
N ARG A 152 29.53 8.92 20.92
CA ARG A 152 29.17 8.04 19.80
C ARG A 152 28.53 6.75 20.27
N ARG A 153 28.99 6.18 21.40
CA ARG A 153 28.42 4.96 21.97
C ARG A 153 27.06 5.23 22.57
N LEU A 154 26.88 6.34 23.27
CA LEU A 154 25.59 6.77 23.82
C LEU A 154 24.59 7.06 22.69
N GLU A 155 25.02 7.77 21.67
CA GLU A 155 24.18 8.02 20.48
C GLU A 155 23.72 6.72 19.81
N ALA A 156 24.59 5.75 19.63
CA ALA A 156 24.21 4.46 19.06
C ALA A 156 23.20 3.70 19.95
N LYS A 157 23.39 3.73 21.27
CA LYS A 157 22.47 3.13 22.25
C LYS A 157 21.10 3.81 22.23
N THR A 158 21.07 5.16 22.31
CA THR A 158 19.81 5.93 22.32
C THR A 158 19.06 5.78 21.02
N ARG A 159 19.73 5.80 19.86
CA ARG A 159 19.11 5.57 18.54
C ARG A 159 18.50 4.16 18.44
N LYS A 160 19.21 3.13 18.89
CA LYS A 160 18.69 1.76 18.90
C LYS A 160 17.48 1.62 19.83
N ALA A 161 17.54 2.22 21.00
CA ALA A 161 16.44 2.24 21.96
C ALA A 161 15.22 2.99 21.39
N ALA A 162 15.45 4.14 20.74
CA ALA A 162 14.40 4.93 20.08
C ALA A 162 13.68 4.14 19.00
N LEU A 163 14.41 3.47 18.10
CA LEU A 163 13.80 2.62 17.06
C LEU A 163 12.95 1.51 17.67
N THR A 164 13.47 0.85 18.72
CA THR A 164 12.73 -0.21 19.42
C THR A 164 11.46 0.32 20.07
N GLN A 165 11.53 1.49 20.71
CA GLN A 165 10.39 2.13 21.34
C GLN A 165 9.34 2.56 20.32
N LEU A 166 9.75 3.21 19.22
CA LEU A 166 8.86 3.62 18.11
C LEU A 166 8.14 2.42 17.49
N TYR A 167 8.88 1.32 17.27
CA TYR A 167 8.28 0.11 16.72
C TYR A 167 7.29 -0.55 17.69
N ARG A 168 7.58 -0.51 19.00
CA ARG A 168 6.67 -0.97 20.05
C ARG A 168 5.40 -0.11 20.10
N GLN A 169 5.54 1.21 20.02
CA GLN A 169 4.41 2.14 19.96
C GLN A 169 3.54 1.86 18.72
N ALA A 170 4.16 1.68 17.55
CA ALA A 170 3.45 1.37 16.31
C ALA A 170 2.65 0.06 16.39
N LYS A 171 3.11 -0.92 17.18
CA LYS A 171 2.40 -2.20 17.42
C LYS A 171 1.25 -2.10 18.42
N GLN A 172 0.99 -0.96 19.02
CA GLN A 172 -0.12 -0.82 19.96
C GLN A 172 -1.46 -1.13 19.30
N LYS A 173 -2.33 -1.82 20.03
CA LYS A 173 -3.66 -2.28 19.54
C LYS A 173 -4.50 -1.16 18.94
N PHE A 174 -4.34 0.06 19.45
CA PHE A 174 -5.06 1.24 18.94
C PHE A 174 -4.70 1.52 17.48
N PHE A 175 -3.41 1.69 17.17
CA PHE A 175 -2.94 1.98 15.80
C PHE A 175 -3.23 0.84 14.83
N VAL A 176 -3.02 -0.41 15.28
CA VAL A 176 -3.31 -1.60 14.46
C VAL A 176 -4.80 -1.67 14.10
N ARG A 177 -5.71 -1.43 15.06
CA ARG A 177 -7.16 -1.40 14.78
C ARG A 177 -7.54 -0.27 13.84
N LEU A 178 -6.96 0.91 14.02
CA LEU A 178 -7.21 2.06 13.15
C LEU A 178 -6.76 1.75 11.72
N ALA A 179 -5.54 1.24 11.55
CA ALA A 179 -4.99 0.87 10.26
C ALA A 179 -5.82 -0.23 9.58
N LYS A 180 -6.29 -1.26 10.31
CA LYS A 180 -7.19 -2.29 9.76
C LYS A 180 -8.51 -1.71 9.27
N ARG A 181 -9.12 -0.80 10.01
CA ARG A 181 -10.36 -0.13 9.57
C ARG A 181 -10.13 0.69 8.29
N GLN A 182 -9.04 1.45 8.23
CA GLN A 182 -8.69 2.23 7.03
C GLN A 182 -8.42 1.33 5.83
N ALA A 183 -7.72 0.21 6.04
CA ALA A 183 -7.47 -0.78 4.99
C ALA A 183 -8.78 -1.37 4.45
N ALA A 184 -9.66 -1.84 5.33
CA ALA A 184 -10.95 -2.38 4.91
C ALA A 184 -11.80 -1.35 4.16
N SER A 185 -11.82 -0.09 4.61
CA SER A 185 -12.53 1.00 3.94
C SER A 185 -11.94 1.30 2.56
N ALA A 186 -10.60 1.34 2.43
CA ALA A 186 -9.93 1.60 1.16
C ALA A 186 -10.20 0.48 0.14
N VAL A 187 -10.10 -0.79 0.56
CA VAL A 187 -10.41 -1.93 -0.31
C VAL A 187 -11.88 -1.98 -0.67
N TYR A 188 -12.78 -1.74 0.29
CA TYR A 188 -14.21 -1.63 0.00
C TYR A 188 -14.50 -0.58 -1.08
N SER A 189 -13.93 0.62 -0.95
CA SER A 189 -14.13 1.72 -1.89
C SER A 189 -13.58 1.41 -3.29
N ASN A 190 -12.43 0.75 -3.37
CA ASN A 190 -11.84 0.33 -4.65
C ASN A 190 -12.68 -0.77 -5.30
N ALA A 191 -13.00 -1.83 -4.56
CA ALA A 191 -13.82 -2.94 -5.07
C ALA A 191 -15.23 -2.47 -5.49
N ARG A 192 -15.85 -1.56 -4.73
CA ARG A 192 -17.14 -0.97 -5.09
C ARG A 192 -17.07 -0.19 -6.40
N ARG A 193 -16.01 0.59 -6.61
CA ARG A 193 -15.80 1.32 -7.89
C ARG A 193 -15.63 0.35 -9.05
N MET A 194 -14.89 -0.73 -8.87
CA MET A 194 -14.70 -1.77 -9.89
C MET A 194 -16.03 -2.45 -10.22
N LEU A 195 -16.81 -2.88 -9.22
CA LEU A 195 -18.13 -3.49 -9.40
C LEU A 195 -19.08 -2.54 -10.15
N ASN A 196 -19.09 -1.26 -9.78
CA ASN A 196 -19.92 -0.25 -10.44
C ASN A 196 -19.53 -0.05 -11.91
N ALA A 197 -18.21 -0.04 -12.21
CA ALA A 197 -17.71 0.10 -13.57
C ALA A 197 -18.03 -1.12 -14.44
N SER A 198 -18.04 -2.33 -13.85
CA SER A 198 -18.42 -3.58 -14.51
C SER A 198 -19.95 -3.81 -14.56
N GLY A 199 -20.77 -2.84 -14.14
CA GLY A 199 -22.25 -2.95 -14.19
C GLY A 199 -22.88 -3.71 -13.01
N HIS A 200 -22.10 -4.18 -12.04
CA HIS A 200 -22.54 -4.99 -10.89
C HIS A 200 -22.93 -4.13 -9.66
N ARG A 201 -23.86 -3.19 -9.84
CA ARG A 201 -24.25 -2.21 -8.83
C ARG A 201 -25.00 -2.84 -7.64
N ASP A 202 -25.69 -3.92 -7.85
CA ASP A 202 -26.57 -4.56 -6.86
C ASP A 202 -25.84 -5.56 -5.95
N VAL A 203 -24.54 -5.80 -6.19
CA VAL A 203 -23.73 -6.73 -5.39
C VAL A 203 -23.48 -6.15 -4.00
N SER A 204 -23.87 -6.89 -2.97
CA SER A 204 -23.53 -6.58 -1.58
C SER A 204 -22.09 -6.94 -1.30
N LEU A 205 -21.28 -5.96 -0.90
CA LEU A 205 -19.85 -6.14 -0.67
C LEU A 205 -19.52 -6.12 0.83
N THR A 206 -18.76 -7.10 1.28
CA THR A 206 -18.23 -7.19 2.65
C THR A 206 -16.71 -7.37 2.60
N VAL A 207 -15.97 -6.64 3.45
CA VAL A 207 -14.51 -6.77 3.58
C VAL A 207 -14.17 -7.19 5.01
N THR A 208 -13.39 -8.27 5.17
CA THR A 208 -13.03 -8.87 6.46
C THR A 208 -11.53 -9.08 6.59
N TYR A 209 -11.02 -9.25 7.83
CA TYR A 209 -9.66 -9.68 8.13
C TYR A 209 -9.63 -11.11 8.62
#